data_0449d81dea7f752972d37ccff871220e
#
_entry.id   0449d81dea7f752972d37ccff871220e
#
_cell.length_a   1.000
_cell.length_b   1.000
_cell.length_c   1.000
_cell.angle_alpha   90.00
_cell.angle_beta   90.00
_cell.angle_gamma   90.00
#
_symmetry.space_group_name_H-M   'P 1'
#
loop_
_entity.id
_entity.type
_entity.pdbx_description
1 polymer ?
#
loop_
_entity_poly.entity_id
_entity_poly.type
_entity_poly.pdbx_seq_one_letter_code
_entity_poly.pdbx_strand_id
1 'polypeptide(L)'
;ESIWHTVFKLIPSPLTDGRLILALDDSTTPKSGKEIFGCEHFYDHAAKHNQSRYPWSQCYVQLGLLKFIHTRWAFLPLLVRFYHSSQKVAADCFNSKIALACQMILKLSTWSKAPILVVSDSWFGNGKLYNPLKDELGDRVHVLSMLRKNSALYNFPDKPNNKKRGRPAKYGAQVGSVRSLANEYKDKAQKVTSFVYGKKREMLAYEVTLMSKAFKCAIKVVFTYYKKHFVALATTELTLTVSQILEYYSARWKIESGFKELKH
;
A
#
# COMPACT_ATOMS: atom_id res chain seq x y z
N GLU A 1 -1.66 -11.24 26.50
CA GLU A 1 -1.15 -10.21 25.55
C GLU A 1 -0.27 -10.89 24.50
N SER A 2 -0.45 -10.57 23.21
CA SER A 2 0.41 -11.19 22.21
C SER A 2 1.83 -10.58 22.31
N ILE A 3 2.86 -11.39 22.08
CA ILE A 3 4.26 -10.96 22.09
C ILE A 3 4.48 -9.71 21.20
N TRP A 4 3.79 -9.63 20.09
CA TRP A 4 3.84 -8.50 19.16
C TRP A 4 3.31 -7.18 19.73
N HIS A 5 2.29 -7.25 20.59
CA HIS A 5 1.79 -6.07 21.31
C HIS A 5 2.82 -5.57 22.34
N THR A 6 3.50 -6.50 23.01
CA THR A 6 4.60 -6.14 23.92
C THR A 6 5.74 -5.50 23.15
N VAL A 7 6.15 -6.07 22.01
CA VAL A 7 7.16 -5.48 21.12
C VAL A 7 6.75 -4.06 20.68
N PHE A 8 5.48 -3.88 20.29
CA PHE A 8 4.97 -2.56 19.88
C PHE A 8 5.09 -1.52 21.01
N LYS A 9 4.78 -1.89 22.25
CA LYS A 9 4.91 -1.00 23.42
C LYS A 9 6.35 -0.58 23.72
N LEU A 10 7.33 -1.39 23.33
CA LEU A 10 8.74 -1.09 23.50
C LEU A 10 9.30 -0.14 22.44
N ILE A 11 8.53 0.16 21.37
CA ILE A 11 8.98 1.09 20.33
C ILE A 11 8.87 2.53 20.85
N PRO A 12 9.99 3.24 21.01
CA PRO A 12 9.94 4.64 21.44
C PRO A 12 9.35 5.50 20.32
N SER A 13 8.37 6.36 20.67
CA SER A 13 7.76 7.30 19.73
C SER A 13 7.37 6.68 18.38
N PRO A 14 6.42 5.73 18.33
CA PRO A 14 6.13 4.96 17.11
C PRO A 14 5.55 5.81 15.97
N LEU A 15 5.11 7.04 16.25
CA LEU A 15 4.48 7.92 15.27
C LEU A 15 5.49 8.66 14.41
N THR A 16 5.13 8.90 13.15
CA THR A 16 5.79 9.84 12.24
C THR A 16 4.71 10.78 11.72
N ASP A 17 4.92 12.09 11.85
CA ASP A 17 3.92 13.12 11.52
C ASP A 17 2.56 12.86 12.17
N GLY A 18 2.56 12.42 13.43
CA GLY A 18 1.35 12.15 14.22
C GLY A 18 0.60 10.87 13.86
N ARG A 19 1.13 10.03 12.96
CA ARG A 19 0.47 8.81 12.46
C ARG A 19 1.39 7.58 12.49
N LEU A 20 0.79 6.41 12.52
CA LEU A 20 1.49 5.15 12.27
C LEU A 20 1.63 4.95 10.76
N ILE A 21 2.86 4.91 10.26
CA ILE A 21 3.14 4.61 8.85
C ILE A 21 3.49 3.12 8.79
N LEU A 22 2.65 2.33 8.14
CA LEU A 22 2.77 0.87 8.07
C LEU A 22 3.13 0.44 6.65
N ALA A 23 4.18 -0.35 6.47
CA ALA A 23 4.43 -1.04 5.22
C ALA A 23 3.74 -2.39 5.23
N LEU A 24 3.10 -2.72 4.10
CA LEU A 24 2.39 -3.97 3.86
C LEU A 24 2.89 -4.58 2.55
N ASP A 25 3.29 -5.86 2.61
CA ASP A 25 3.69 -6.63 1.42
C ASP A 25 3.60 -8.13 1.71
N ASP A 26 3.73 -8.97 0.67
CA ASP A 26 3.85 -10.41 0.84
C ASP A 26 5.18 -10.93 0.28
N SER A 27 5.58 -12.10 0.75
CA SER A 27 6.79 -12.76 0.25
C SER A 27 6.65 -14.26 0.28
N THR A 28 7.37 -14.92 -0.62
CA THR A 28 7.52 -16.37 -0.64
C THR A 28 8.93 -16.75 -0.19
N THR A 29 9.04 -17.86 0.55
CA THR A 29 10.32 -18.43 0.98
C THR A 29 10.38 -19.89 0.54
N PRO A 30 11.22 -20.23 -0.45
CA PRO A 30 11.40 -21.63 -0.88
C PRO A 30 11.90 -22.50 0.27
N LYS A 31 11.44 -23.75 0.31
CA LYS A 31 11.77 -24.76 1.31
C LYS A 31 12.11 -26.08 0.63
N SER A 32 12.92 -26.90 1.29
CA SER A 32 13.33 -28.22 0.80
C SER A 32 12.57 -29.37 1.44
N GLY A 33 12.07 -29.20 2.68
CA GLY A 33 11.39 -30.25 3.43
C GLY A 33 9.95 -30.43 3.00
N LYS A 34 9.50 -31.67 2.82
CA LYS A 34 8.12 -32.00 2.40
C LYS A 34 7.08 -31.77 3.51
N GLU A 35 7.47 -31.93 4.76
CA GLU A 35 6.59 -31.84 5.95
C GLU A 35 6.59 -30.45 6.62
N ILE A 36 7.09 -29.42 5.93
CA ILE A 36 7.13 -28.07 6.50
C ILE A 36 5.72 -27.46 6.46
N PHE A 37 5.26 -27.02 7.62
CA PHE A 37 3.95 -26.39 7.76
C PHE A 37 3.78 -25.19 6.83
N GLY A 38 2.64 -25.11 6.15
CA GLY A 38 2.26 -23.96 5.33
C GLY A 38 2.99 -23.87 3.99
N CYS A 39 3.69 -24.93 3.58
CA CYS A 39 4.30 -25.00 2.25
C CYS A 39 3.32 -25.46 1.18
N GLU A 40 3.38 -24.78 0.05
CA GLU A 40 2.63 -25.07 -1.16
C GLU A 40 3.45 -24.65 -2.39
N HIS A 41 3.00 -25.00 -3.58
CA HIS A 41 3.58 -24.49 -4.82
C HIS A 41 2.99 -23.10 -5.14
N PHE A 42 3.70 -22.04 -4.77
CA PHE A 42 3.29 -20.68 -5.08
C PHE A 42 4.02 -20.13 -6.30
N TYR A 43 3.32 -19.28 -7.07
CA TYR A 43 3.93 -18.60 -8.20
C TYR A 43 4.94 -17.56 -7.74
N ASP A 44 6.17 -17.68 -8.22
CA ASP A 44 7.26 -16.74 -7.96
C ASP A 44 7.46 -15.82 -9.17
N HIS A 45 7.06 -14.55 -9.00
CA HIS A 45 7.26 -13.50 -10.00
C HIS A 45 8.74 -13.16 -10.25
N ALA A 46 9.62 -13.46 -9.30
CA ALA A 46 11.05 -13.13 -9.34
C ALA A 46 11.91 -14.31 -9.82
N ALA A 47 11.29 -15.47 -10.13
CA ALA A 47 12.01 -16.66 -10.59
C ALA A 47 12.83 -16.37 -11.84
N LYS A 48 14.13 -16.71 -11.77
CA LYS A 48 15.04 -16.62 -12.91
C LYS A 48 14.71 -17.67 -13.96
N HIS A 49 15.23 -17.50 -15.18
CA HIS A 49 14.95 -18.41 -16.31
C HIS A 49 15.25 -19.89 -16.04
N ASN A 50 16.23 -20.17 -15.17
CA ASN A 50 16.64 -21.52 -14.78
C ASN A 50 16.01 -22.03 -13.47
N GLN A 51 14.99 -21.33 -12.93
CA GLN A 51 14.32 -21.70 -11.71
C GLN A 51 12.84 -22.00 -11.97
N SER A 52 12.24 -22.89 -11.14
CA SER A 52 10.82 -23.14 -11.18
C SER A 52 10.04 -21.87 -10.86
N ARG A 53 9.00 -21.59 -11.66
CA ARG A 53 8.05 -20.51 -11.35
C ARG A 53 7.05 -20.88 -10.24
N TYR A 54 7.03 -22.14 -9.82
CA TYR A 54 6.18 -22.66 -8.76
C TYR A 54 7.01 -23.44 -7.75
N PRO A 55 7.95 -22.78 -7.04
CA PRO A 55 8.75 -23.45 -6.03
C PRO A 55 7.87 -23.92 -4.86
N TRP A 56 8.24 -25.04 -4.24
CA TRP A 56 7.71 -25.44 -2.95
C TRP A 56 8.12 -24.42 -1.90
N SER A 57 7.18 -23.66 -1.34
CA SER A 57 7.50 -22.48 -0.56
C SER A 57 6.41 -22.15 0.45
N GLN A 58 6.78 -21.45 1.51
CA GLN A 58 5.84 -20.75 2.38
C GLN A 58 5.54 -19.38 1.79
N CYS A 59 4.27 -18.97 1.78
CA CYS A 59 3.84 -17.62 1.45
C CYS A 59 3.32 -16.93 2.71
N TYR A 60 3.72 -15.69 2.95
CA TYR A 60 3.26 -14.93 4.10
C TYR A 60 3.05 -13.46 3.76
N VAL A 61 2.08 -12.86 4.43
CA VAL A 61 1.80 -11.42 4.41
C VAL A 61 2.43 -10.81 5.64
N GLN A 62 3.17 -9.73 5.47
CA GLN A 62 3.84 -9.01 6.55
C GLN A 62 3.34 -7.57 6.65
N LEU A 63 3.11 -7.14 7.88
CA LEU A 63 2.81 -5.77 8.26
C LEU A 63 3.84 -5.30 9.27
N GLY A 64 4.43 -4.13 9.05
CA GLY A 64 5.38 -3.56 9.99
C GLY A 64 5.40 -2.04 9.96
N LEU A 65 5.98 -1.47 11.00
CA LEU A 65 6.11 -0.02 11.17
C LEU A 65 7.28 0.50 10.37
N LEU A 66 7.03 1.55 9.58
CA LEU A 66 8.07 2.39 8.99
C LEU A 66 8.38 3.53 9.97
N LYS A 67 9.62 3.63 10.38
CA LYS A 67 10.08 4.66 11.29
C LYS A 67 11.32 5.34 10.75
N PHE A 68 11.32 6.67 10.79
CA PHE A 68 12.53 7.45 10.50
C PHE A 68 13.37 7.53 11.77
N ILE A 69 14.55 6.93 11.74
CA ILE A 69 15.46 6.84 12.89
C ILE A 69 16.81 7.46 12.48
N HIS A 70 17.26 8.46 13.23
CA HIS A 70 18.42 9.27 12.90
C HIS A 70 18.28 9.91 11.50
N THR A 71 18.90 9.37 10.48
CA THR A 71 18.93 9.92 9.12
C THR A 71 18.36 8.96 8.06
N ARG A 72 17.71 7.87 8.48
CA ARG A 72 17.24 6.81 7.57
C ARG A 72 15.92 6.20 8.02
N TRP A 73 15.16 5.72 7.05
CA TRP A 73 14.00 4.89 7.30
C TRP A 73 14.43 3.49 7.73
N ALA A 74 13.73 2.95 8.71
CA ALA A 74 13.83 1.57 9.18
C ALA A 74 12.45 0.90 9.08
N PHE A 75 12.44 -0.41 8.94
CA PHE A 75 11.25 -1.25 9.01
C PHE A 75 11.32 -2.11 10.26
N LEU A 76 10.26 -2.11 11.05
CA LEU A 76 10.10 -2.89 12.26
C LEU A 76 8.93 -3.86 12.03
N PRO A 77 9.17 -5.16 11.86
CA PRO A 77 8.11 -6.14 11.65
C PRO A 77 7.22 -6.22 12.90
N LEU A 78 5.90 -6.18 12.70
CA LEU A 78 4.91 -6.21 13.80
C LEU A 78 4.00 -7.42 13.72
N LEU A 79 3.53 -7.79 12.53
CA LEU A 79 2.61 -8.90 12.32
C LEU A 79 2.97 -9.65 11.05
N VAL A 80 2.89 -10.97 11.13
CA VAL A 80 3.08 -11.89 10.00
C VAL A 80 1.95 -12.91 10.01
N ARG A 81 1.41 -13.24 8.84
CA ARG A 81 0.41 -14.28 8.64
C ARG A 81 0.79 -15.17 7.47
N PHE A 82 0.77 -16.49 7.66
CA PHE A 82 0.89 -17.44 6.57
C PHE A 82 -0.36 -17.37 5.68
N TYR A 83 -0.12 -17.40 4.39
CA TYR A 83 -1.16 -17.51 3.38
C TYR A 83 -1.23 -18.95 2.88
N HIS A 84 -2.42 -19.50 2.87
CA HIS A 84 -2.74 -20.80 2.26
C HIS A 84 -3.66 -20.60 1.07
N SER A 85 -3.45 -21.38 0.02
CA SER A 85 -4.36 -21.35 -1.14
C SER A 85 -5.74 -21.92 -0.78
N SER A 86 -6.78 -21.52 -1.51
CA SER A 86 -8.14 -22.03 -1.34
C SER A 86 -8.27 -23.53 -1.58
N GLN A 87 -7.27 -24.17 -2.18
CA GLN A 87 -7.24 -25.60 -2.42
C GLN A 87 -6.76 -26.41 -1.20
N LYS A 88 -6.13 -25.76 -0.23
CA LYS A 88 -5.49 -26.40 0.93
C LYS A 88 -6.20 -26.18 2.26
N VAL A 89 -7.22 -25.32 2.28
CA VAL A 89 -8.01 -25.02 3.48
C VAL A 89 -9.49 -25.14 3.16
N ALA A 90 -10.29 -25.46 4.16
CA ALA A 90 -11.74 -25.46 4.01
C ALA A 90 -12.26 -24.07 3.61
N ALA A 91 -13.33 -24.03 2.83
CA ALA A 91 -13.82 -22.79 2.23
C ALA A 91 -14.18 -21.71 3.27
N ASP A 92 -14.69 -22.10 4.42
CA ASP A 92 -15.01 -21.25 5.57
C ASP A 92 -13.77 -20.72 6.30
N CYS A 93 -12.63 -21.41 6.17
CA CYS A 93 -11.34 -21.03 6.77
C CYS A 93 -10.44 -20.23 5.80
N PHE A 94 -10.80 -20.15 4.52
CA PHE A 94 -9.98 -19.46 3.53
C PHE A 94 -9.95 -17.95 3.74
N ASN A 95 -8.75 -17.41 3.82
CA ASN A 95 -8.51 -15.97 3.85
C ASN A 95 -7.59 -15.56 2.69
N SER A 96 -8.06 -14.63 1.85
CA SER A 96 -7.19 -14.03 0.84
C SER A 96 -6.08 -13.21 1.50
N LYS A 97 -4.96 -12.97 0.81
CA LYS A 97 -3.88 -12.11 1.31
C LYS A 97 -4.39 -10.72 1.74
N ILE A 98 -5.37 -10.17 1.02
CA ILE A 98 -6.00 -8.89 1.37
C ILE A 98 -6.82 -9.01 2.66
N ALA A 99 -7.57 -10.10 2.85
CA ALA A 99 -8.31 -10.34 4.10
C ALA A 99 -7.37 -10.48 5.30
N LEU A 100 -6.26 -11.23 5.13
CA LEU A 100 -5.21 -11.32 6.16
C LEU A 100 -4.61 -9.94 6.50
N ALA A 101 -4.35 -9.11 5.48
CA ALA A 101 -3.87 -7.75 5.67
C ALA A 101 -4.87 -6.88 6.46
N CYS A 102 -6.16 -6.91 6.09
CA CYS A 102 -7.21 -6.22 6.83
C CYS A 102 -7.25 -6.66 8.30
N GLN A 103 -7.24 -7.97 8.57
CA GLN A 103 -7.24 -8.49 9.95
C GLN A 103 -6.02 -8.01 10.76
N MET A 104 -4.83 -7.98 10.16
CA MET A 104 -3.62 -7.49 10.82
C MET A 104 -3.70 -5.99 11.13
N ILE A 105 -4.19 -5.18 10.19
CA ILE A 105 -4.34 -3.73 10.40
C ILE A 105 -5.39 -3.45 11.47
N LEU A 106 -6.54 -4.12 11.44
CA LEU A 106 -7.58 -4.01 12.47
C LEU A 106 -7.04 -4.42 13.84
N LYS A 107 -6.30 -5.52 13.93
CA LYS A 107 -5.64 -5.92 15.19
C LYS A 107 -4.67 -4.85 15.68
N LEU A 108 -3.83 -4.31 14.82
CA LEU A 108 -2.87 -3.26 15.19
C LEU A 108 -3.59 -1.96 15.62
N SER A 109 -4.71 -1.63 15.01
CA SER A 109 -5.51 -0.45 15.37
C SER A 109 -6.07 -0.48 16.79
N THR A 110 -6.11 -1.66 17.42
CA THR A 110 -6.47 -1.79 18.84
C THR A 110 -5.32 -1.43 19.78
N TRP A 111 -4.07 -1.43 19.29
CA TRP A 111 -2.88 -1.12 20.09
C TRP A 111 -2.62 0.38 20.19
N SER A 112 -3.12 1.16 19.22
CA SER A 112 -2.99 2.61 19.19
C SER A 112 -4.23 3.26 18.59
N LYS A 113 -4.62 4.42 19.11
CA LYS A 113 -5.70 5.26 18.56
C LYS A 113 -5.22 6.25 17.50
N ALA A 114 -3.94 6.32 17.24
CA ALA A 114 -3.37 7.22 16.24
C ALA A 114 -3.89 6.91 14.83
N PRO A 115 -3.92 7.91 13.93
CA PRO A 115 -4.18 7.69 12.51
C PRO A 115 -3.18 6.72 11.89
N ILE A 116 -3.63 5.93 10.92
CA ILE A 116 -2.84 4.90 10.25
C ILE A 116 -2.72 5.24 8.77
N LEU A 117 -1.50 5.25 8.26
CA LEU A 117 -1.20 5.30 6.82
C LEU A 117 -0.59 3.97 6.39
N VAL A 118 -1.32 3.18 5.61
CA VAL A 118 -0.83 1.92 5.06
C VAL A 118 -0.15 2.19 3.72
N VAL A 119 1.13 1.87 3.62
CA VAL A 119 1.93 2.02 2.39
C VAL A 119 2.16 0.65 1.78
N SER A 120 1.69 0.45 0.56
CA SER A 120 1.75 -0.84 -0.13
C SER A 120 2.05 -0.70 -1.62
N ASP A 121 2.30 -1.81 -2.28
CA ASP A 121 2.40 -1.86 -3.74
C ASP A 121 1.02 -1.72 -4.43
N SER A 122 1.00 -1.81 -5.76
CA SER A 122 -0.22 -1.72 -6.55
C SER A 122 -1.17 -2.93 -6.40
N TRP A 123 -0.68 -4.05 -5.84
CA TRP A 123 -1.48 -5.24 -5.65
C TRP A 123 -2.36 -5.14 -4.40
N PHE A 124 -1.76 -4.74 -3.27
CA PHE A 124 -2.49 -4.47 -2.02
C PHE A 124 -3.22 -3.12 -2.06
N GLY A 125 -2.65 -2.11 -2.71
CA GLY A 125 -3.17 -0.75 -2.74
C GLY A 125 -4.42 -0.60 -3.61
N ASN A 126 -5.51 -1.17 -3.19
CA ASN A 126 -6.78 -1.13 -3.91
C ASN A 126 -7.99 -1.04 -2.96
N GLY A 127 -9.18 -0.88 -3.54
CA GLY A 127 -10.41 -0.72 -2.75
C GLY A 127 -10.81 -1.94 -1.93
N LYS A 128 -10.32 -3.15 -2.26
CA LYS A 128 -10.59 -4.35 -1.46
C LYS A 128 -9.86 -4.33 -0.10
N LEU A 129 -8.73 -3.62 -0.03
CA LEU A 129 -8.05 -3.33 1.23
C LEU A 129 -8.68 -2.12 1.93
N TYR A 130 -8.81 -1.01 1.22
CA TYR A 130 -9.20 0.28 1.81
C TYR A 130 -10.64 0.31 2.32
N ASN A 131 -11.60 -0.14 1.48
CA ASN A 131 -13.02 0.05 1.81
C ASN A 131 -13.43 -0.65 3.11
N PRO A 132 -13.10 -1.94 3.36
CA PRO A 132 -13.41 -2.58 4.65
C PRO A 132 -12.74 -1.89 5.84
N LEU A 133 -11.49 -1.46 5.68
CA LEU A 133 -10.78 -0.75 6.75
C LEU A 133 -11.42 0.61 7.04
N LYS A 134 -11.88 1.32 5.99
CA LYS A 134 -12.59 2.60 6.12
C LYS A 134 -13.94 2.44 6.82
N ASP A 135 -14.66 1.36 6.51
CA ASP A 135 -15.95 1.05 7.14
C ASP A 135 -15.78 0.82 8.66
N GLU A 136 -14.69 0.18 9.09
CA GLU A 136 -14.40 -0.14 10.50
C GLU A 136 -13.70 1.00 11.27
N LEU A 137 -12.75 1.67 10.64
CA LEU A 137 -11.86 2.64 11.31
C LEU A 137 -12.19 4.11 11.00
N GLY A 138 -13.11 4.35 10.05
CA GLY A 138 -13.47 5.72 9.64
C GLY A 138 -12.27 6.49 9.08
N ASP A 139 -12.13 7.76 9.47
CA ASP A 139 -11.07 8.65 9.01
C ASP A 139 -9.69 8.37 9.66
N ARG A 140 -9.61 7.35 10.51
CA ARG A 140 -8.33 6.94 11.12
C ARG A 140 -7.43 6.15 10.17
N VAL A 141 -7.94 5.64 9.05
CA VAL A 141 -7.15 4.82 8.13
C VAL A 141 -7.08 5.46 6.75
N HIS A 142 -5.87 5.52 6.23
CA HIS A 142 -5.56 5.94 4.88
C HIS A 142 -4.61 4.96 4.22
N VAL A 143 -4.58 4.98 2.89
CA VAL A 143 -3.65 4.18 2.09
C VAL A 143 -2.82 5.06 1.17
N LEU A 144 -1.58 4.64 0.94
CA LEU A 144 -0.67 5.19 -0.05
C LEU A 144 -0.13 4.02 -0.89
N SER A 145 -0.34 4.07 -2.20
CA SER A 145 0.09 3.00 -3.09
C SER A 145 0.40 3.48 -4.49
N MET A 146 1.02 2.63 -5.29
CA MET A 146 1.16 2.86 -6.73
C MET A 146 -0.14 2.47 -7.44
N LEU A 147 -0.61 3.32 -8.35
CA LEU A 147 -1.75 3.01 -9.21
C LEU A 147 -1.31 2.17 -10.42
N ARG A 148 -2.18 1.27 -10.83
CA ARG A 148 -2.03 0.56 -12.11
C ARG A 148 -2.26 1.52 -13.27
N LYS A 149 -1.48 1.38 -14.34
CA LYS A 149 -1.51 2.28 -15.51
C LYS A 149 -2.88 2.35 -16.22
N ASN A 150 -3.69 1.31 -16.10
CA ASN A 150 -5.03 1.21 -16.68
C ASN A 150 -6.16 1.66 -15.73
N SER A 151 -5.85 2.10 -14.51
CA SER A 151 -6.87 2.59 -13.58
C SER A 151 -7.55 3.84 -14.13
N ALA A 152 -8.88 3.85 -14.15
CA ALA A 152 -9.68 5.00 -14.58
C ALA A 152 -9.92 5.95 -13.41
N LEU A 153 -9.79 7.25 -13.68
CA LEU A 153 -10.02 8.32 -12.72
C LEU A 153 -11.12 9.25 -13.21
N TYR A 154 -11.79 9.94 -12.28
CA TYR A 154 -13.01 10.70 -12.52
C TYR A 154 -12.90 12.08 -11.89
N ASN A 155 -13.57 13.06 -12.47
CA ASN A 155 -13.77 14.35 -11.86
C ASN A 155 -14.68 14.23 -10.62
N PHE A 156 -14.70 15.27 -9.80
CA PHE A 156 -15.74 15.44 -8.80
C PHE A 156 -17.10 15.56 -9.51
N PRO A 157 -18.18 15.10 -8.87
CA PRO A 157 -19.51 15.29 -9.44
C PRO A 157 -19.85 16.78 -9.53
N ASP A 158 -20.49 17.16 -10.62
CA ASP A 158 -21.02 18.51 -10.76
C ASP A 158 -22.05 18.80 -9.69
N LYS A 159 -22.03 20.00 -9.11
CA LYS A 159 -23.10 20.46 -8.24
C LYS A 159 -24.37 20.59 -9.08
N PRO A 160 -25.44 19.90 -8.72
CA PRO A 160 -26.67 20.02 -9.50
C PRO A 160 -27.24 21.46 -9.40
N ASN A 161 -27.33 22.16 -10.52
CA ASN A 161 -27.92 23.49 -10.57
C ASN A 161 -29.42 23.45 -10.27
N ASN A 162 -30.09 22.30 -10.43
CA ASN A 162 -31.47 22.04 -10.07
C ASN A 162 -31.62 20.71 -9.36
N LYS A 163 -32.52 20.61 -8.37
CA LYS A 163 -32.87 19.35 -7.69
C LYS A 163 -33.45 18.35 -8.68
N LYS A 164 -32.63 17.56 -9.34
CA LYS A 164 -33.06 16.42 -10.15
C LYS A 164 -33.58 15.31 -9.24
N ARG A 165 -34.69 14.66 -9.63
CA ARG A 165 -35.16 13.44 -8.94
C ARG A 165 -34.13 12.35 -9.09
N GLY A 166 -33.83 11.65 -8.00
CA GLY A 166 -32.90 10.52 -7.97
C GLY A 166 -31.71 10.71 -7.03
N ARG A 167 -30.89 9.67 -6.89
CA ARG A 167 -29.69 9.70 -6.06
C ARG A 167 -28.62 10.62 -6.70
N PRO A 168 -28.02 11.56 -5.95
CA PRO A 168 -26.95 12.41 -6.47
C PRO A 168 -25.80 11.58 -7.06
N ALA A 169 -25.25 12.07 -8.18
CA ALA A 169 -24.08 11.43 -8.79
C ALA A 169 -22.89 11.44 -7.80
N LYS A 170 -22.27 10.30 -7.59
CA LYS A 170 -21.10 10.17 -6.71
C LYS A 170 -19.79 10.54 -7.42
N TYR A 171 -19.76 10.46 -8.73
CA TYR A 171 -18.60 10.70 -9.58
C TYR A 171 -19.01 11.59 -10.76
N GLY A 172 -18.11 12.47 -11.18
CA GLY A 172 -18.24 13.25 -12.40
C GLY A 172 -17.82 12.46 -13.65
N ALA A 173 -17.52 13.18 -14.73
CA ALA A 173 -17.03 12.58 -15.96
C ALA A 173 -15.70 11.84 -15.74
N GLN A 174 -15.49 10.78 -16.51
CA GLN A 174 -14.20 10.09 -16.55
C GLN A 174 -13.17 11.00 -17.21
N VAL A 175 -12.08 11.28 -16.49
CA VAL A 175 -10.97 12.11 -16.99
C VAL A 175 -10.06 11.30 -17.92
N GLY A 176 -9.78 10.05 -17.54
CA GLY A 176 -8.94 9.18 -18.32
C GLY A 176 -8.35 8.02 -17.51
N SER A 177 -7.46 7.28 -18.15
CA SER A 177 -6.62 6.28 -17.49
C SER A 177 -5.39 6.97 -16.87
N VAL A 178 -4.79 6.34 -15.86
CA VAL A 178 -3.51 6.80 -15.27
C VAL A 178 -2.44 7.00 -16.35
N ARG A 179 -2.40 6.14 -17.38
CA ARG A 179 -1.45 6.29 -18.49
C ARG A 179 -1.73 7.53 -19.34
N SER A 180 -2.98 7.78 -19.72
CA SER A 180 -3.33 8.97 -20.53
C SER A 180 -3.06 10.26 -19.77
N LEU A 181 -3.45 10.31 -18.49
CA LEU A 181 -3.21 11.46 -17.62
C LEU A 181 -1.71 11.73 -17.37
N ALA A 182 -0.91 10.67 -17.22
CA ALA A 182 0.54 10.82 -17.08
C ALA A 182 1.18 11.49 -18.31
N ASN A 183 0.67 11.19 -19.51
CA ASN A 183 1.16 11.86 -20.72
C ASN A 183 0.70 13.33 -20.79
N GLU A 184 -0.55 13.60 -20.44
CA GLU A 184 -1.14 14.95 -20.42
C GLU A 184 -0.43 15.87 -19.42
N TYR A 185 -0.10 15.35 -18.22
CA TYR A 185 0.45 16.17 -17.13
C TYR A 185 1.97 16.28 -17.14
N LYS A 186 2.64 15.61 -18.08
CA LYS A 186 4.10 15.59 -18.14
C LYS A 186 4.72 16.98 -18.26
N ASP A 187 4.17 17.80 -19.14
CA ASP A 187 4.68 19.16 -19.39
C ASP A 187 4.29 20.18 -18.29
N LYS A 188 3.35 19.79 -17.41
CA LYS A 188 2.92 20.56 -16.24
C LYS A 188 3.71 20.21 -14.97
N ALA A 189 4.58 19.17 -15.04
CA ALA A 189 5.33 18.69 -13.89
C ALA A 189 6.38 19.71 -13.44
N GLN A 190 6.49 19.88 -12.13
CA GLN A 190 7.42 20.80 -11.47
C GLN A 190 8.51 20.02 -10.73
N LYS A 191 9.64 20.67 -10.48
CA LYS A 191 10.72 20.12 -9.68
C LYS A 191 10.34 20.09 -8.21
N VAL A 192 10.44 18.91 -7.61
CA VAL A 192 10.19 18.66 -6.18
C VAL A 192 11.37 17.94 -5.60
N THR A 193 11.87 18.46 -4.47
CA THR A 193 12.92 17.78 -3.70
C THR A 193 12.28 16.90 -2.61
N SER A 194 12.66 15.63 -2.57
CA SER A 194 12.19 14.69 -1.55
C SER A 194 13.31 13.73 -1.14
N PHE A 195 13.16 13.13 0.05
CA PHE A 195 14.08 12.12 0.58
C PHE A 195 13.66 10.72 0.09
N VAL A 196 14.28 10.25 -0.99
CA VAL A 196 13.89 9.03 -1.69
C VAL A 196 15.06 8.04 -1.71
N TYR A 197 14.81 6.82 -1.24
CA TYR A 197 15.84 5.76 -1.12
C TYR A 197 17.10 6.21 -0.36
N GLY A 198 16.90 6.93 0.75
CA GLY A 198 17.99 7.35 1.64
C GLY A 198 18.81 8.54 1.17
N LYS A 199 18.38 9.26 0.14
CA LYS A 199 19.05 10.46 -0.39
C LYS A 199 18.05 11.54 -0.77
N LYS A 200 18.41 12.80 -0.59
CA LYS A 200 17.68 13.92 -1.20
C LYS A 200 17.81 13.84 -2.72
N ARG A 201 16.69 13.85 -3.43
CA ARG A 201 16.62 13.82 -4.89
C ARG A 201 15.65 14.86 -5.39
N GLU A 202 16.03 15.54 -6.47
CA GLU A 202 15.12 16.37 -7.24
C GLU A 202 14.44 15.50 -8.30
N MET A 203 13.13 15.58 -8.38
CA MET A 203 12.30 14.82 -9.32
C MET A 203 11.25 15.73 -9.93
N LEU A 204 10.84 15.44 -11.16
CA LEU A 204 9.68 16.08 -11.77
C LEU A 204 8.41 15.39 -11.26
N ALA A 205 7.47 16.16 -10.71
CA ALA A 205 6.21 15.65 -10.22
C ALA A 205 5.04 16.59 -10.53
N TYR A 206 3.87 16.02 -10.70
CA TYR A 206 2.60 16.73 -10.84
C TYR A 206 1.57 16.10 -9.92
N GLU A 207 0.85 16.91 -9.14
CA GLU A 207 -0.20 16.42 -8.27
C GLU A 207 -1.59 16.83 -8.76
N VAL A 208 -2.56 15.95 -8.55
CA VAL A 208 -3.97 16.23 -8.83
C VAL A 208 -4.86 15.44 -7.88
N THR A 209 -5.98 16.03 -7.47
CA THR A 209 -6.99 15.32 -6.67
C THR A 209 -8.16 14.93 -7.57
N LEU A 210 -8.46 13.64 -7.65
CA LEU A 210 -9.48 13.05 -8.51
C LEU A 210 -10.31 12.02 -7.74
N MET A 211 -11.48 11.68 -8.25
CA MET A 211 -12.34 10.64 -7.69
C MET A 211 -11.91 9.26 -8.21
N SER A 212 -11.88 8.29 -7.31
CA SER A 212 -11.63 6.90 -7.64
C SER A 212 -12.84 6.02 -7.32
N LYS A 213 -13.36 5.30 -8.33
CA LYS A 213 -14.43 4.31 -8.11
C LYS A 213 -13.96 3.13 -7.27
N ALA A 214 -12.70 2.73 -7.41
CA ALA A 214 -12.12 1.63 -6.64
C ALA A 214 -12.06 1.95 -5.15
N PHE A 215 -11.58 3.14 -4.78
CA PHE A 215 -11.50 3.61 -3.39
C PHE A 215 -12.82 4.23 -2.88
N LYS A 216 -13.79 4.45 -3.77
CA LYS A 216 -15.07 5.09 -3.48
C LYS A 216 -14.96 6.50 -2.88
N CYS A 217 -13.83 7.17 -3.03
CA CYS A 217 -13.57 8.51 -2.48
C CYS A 217 -12.62 9.30 -3.40
N ALA A 218 -12.38 10.56 -3.02
CA ALA A 218 -11.32 11.37 -3.59
C ALA A 218 -9.95 10.80 -3.19
N ILE A 219 -9.01 10.85 -4.12
CA ILE A 219 -7.61 10.47 -3.90
C ILE A 219 -6.70 11.56 -4.46
N LYS A 220 -5.60 11.84 -3.78
CA LYS A 220 -4.52 12.67 -4.33
C LYS A 220 -3.60 11.74 -5.12
N VAL A 221 -3.36 12.08 -6.38
CA VAL A 221 -2.47 11.34 -7.27
C VAL A 221 -1.25 12.19 -7.59
N VAL A 222 -0.07 11.61 -7.39
CA VAL A 222 1.22 12.23 -7.73
C VAL A 222 1.84 11.44 -8.87
N PHE A 223 1.96 12.08 -10.03
CA PHE A 223 2.71 11.55 -11.17
C PHE A 223 4.16 11.98 -11.05
N THR A 224 5.09 11.02 -11.06
CA THR A 224 6.53 11.31 -11.08
C THR A 224 7.14 10.83 -12.37
N TYR A 225 8.11 11.57 -12.89
CA TYR A 225 8.71 11.31 -14.19
C TYR A 225 10.22 11.10 -14.06
N TYR A 226 10.70 10.03 -14.67
CA TYR A 226 12.12 9.74 -14.78
C TYR A 226 12.44 9.23 -16.18
N LYS A 227 13.20 10.00 -16.95
CA LYS A 227 13.51 9.73 -18.37
C LYS A 227 12.20 9.51 -19.16
N LYS A 228 12.03 8.29 -19.72
CA LYS A 228 10.84 7.88 -20.50
C LYS A 228 9.77 7.17 -19.66
N HIS A 229 10.00 7.02 -18.35
CA HIS A 229 9.09 6.29 -17.45
C HIS A 229 8.37 7.24 -16.51
N PHE A 230 7.19 6.83 -16.09
CA PHE A 230 6.45 7.48 -15.03
C PHE A 230 5.98 6.47 -13.97
N VAL A 231 5.77 6.98 -12.77
CA VAL A 231 5.08 6.28 -11.66
C VAL A 231 3.95 7.18 -11.21
N ALA A 232 2.79 6.60 -10.94
CA ALA A 232 1.65 7.31 -10.34
C ALA A 232 1.39 6.75 -8.95
N LEU A 233 1.60 7.57 -7.94
CA LEU A 233 1.30 7.26 -6.54
C LEU A 233 -0.03 7.88 -6.16
N ALA A 234 -0.84 7.16 -5.40
CA ALA A 234 -2.12 7.66 -4.93
C ALA A 234 -2.28 7.46 -3.44
N THR A 235 -2.89 8.45 -2.80
CA THR A 235 -3.25 8.37 -1.38
C THR A 235 -4.67 8.86 -1.15
N THR A 236 -5.35 8.24 -0.18
CA THR A 236 -6.62 8.72 0.35
C THR A 236 -6.43 9.78 1.42
N GLU A 237 -5.19 9.99 1.91
CA GLU A 237 -4.82 11.08 2.82
C GLU A 237 -4.48 12.34 2.01
N LEU A 238 -5.47 13.21 1.85
CA LEU A 238 -5.35 14.39 0.97
C LEU A 238 -4.44 15.50 1.54
N THR A 239 -4.10 15.45 2.82
CA THR A 239 -3.25 16.47 3.48
C THR A 239 -1.77 16.25 3.23
N LEU A 240 -1.36 15.06 2.78
CA LEU A 240 0.04 14.77 2.49
C LEU A 240 0.58 15.65 1.36
N THR A 241 1.75 16.20 1.56
CA THR A 241 2.50 16.92 0.51
C THR A 241 3.08 15.93 -0.51
N VAL A 242 3.42 16.42 -1.70
CA VAL A 242 4.10 15.62 -2.72
C VAL A 242 5.38 14.98 -2.18
N SER A 243 6.18 15.76 -1.45
CA SER A 243 7.43 15.26 -0.85
C SER A 243 7.19 14.11 0.13
N GLN A 244 6.20 14.21 1.01
CA GLN A 244 5.83 13.14 1.95
C GLN A 244 5.33 11.88 1.22
N ILE A 245 4.51 12.04 0.17
CA ILE A 245 4.02 10.90 -0.63
C ILE A 245 5.19 10.15 -1.26
N LEU A 246 6.15 10.86 -1.85
CA LEU A 246 7.34 10.28 -2.46
C LEU A 246 8.24 9.59 -1.43
N GLU A 247 8.47 10.26 -0.31
CA GLU A 247 9.30 9.76 0.78
C GLU A 247 8.72 8.49 1.40
N TYR A 248 7.45 8.52 1.85
CA TYR A 248 6.82 7.38 2.50
C TYR A 248 6.67 6.19 1.56
N TYR A 249 6.33 6.44 0.29
CA TYR A 249 6.30 5.35 -0.68
C TYR A 249 7.67 4.73 -0.92
N SER A 250 8.72 5.54 -1.00
CA SER A 250 10.09 5.02 -1.13
C SER A 250 10.56 4.25 0.11
N ALA A 251 10.12 4.67 1.30
CA ALA A 251 10.44 3.99 2.55
C ALA A 251 9.84 2.57 2.61
N ARG A 252 8.76 2.28 1.88
CA ARG A 252 8.16 0.94 1.77
C ARG A 252 9.21 -0.13 1.43
N TRP A 253 10.19 0.17 0.59
CA TRP A 253 11.26 -0.77 0.21
C TRP A 253 12.06 -1.33 1.40
N LYS A 254 11.96 -0.70 2.57
CA LYS A 254 12.58 -1.24 3.79
C LYS A 254 11.95 -2.56 4.25
N ILE A 255 10.72 -2.87 3.84
CA ILE A 255 10.09 -4.17 4.11
C ILE A 255 10.88 -5.32 3.46
N GLU A 256 11.51 -5.09 2.31
CA GLU A 256 12.34 -6.09 1.64
C GLU A 256 13.60 -6.46 2.45
N SER A 257 14.16 -5.49 3.20
CA SER A 257 15.22 -5.77 4.18
C SER A 257 14.68 -6.63 5.33
N GLY A 258 13.47 -6.33 5.83
CA GLY A 258 12.80 -7.14 6.84
C GLY A 258 12.53 -8.59 6.36
N PHE A 259 12.16 -8.77 5.09
CA PHE A 259 12.04 -10.12 4.53
C PHE A 259 13.37 -10.88 4.50
N LYS A 260 14.49 -10.22 4.22
CA LYS A 260 15.82 -10.86 4.26
C LYS A 260 16.17 -11.33 5.66
N GLU A 261 15.91 -10.51 6.67
CA GLU A 261 16.16 -10.85 8.07
C GLU A 261 15.30 -12.03 8.56
N LEU A 262 14.06 -12.16 8.06
CA LEU A 262 13.19 -13.30 8.40
C LEU A 262 13.55 -14.59 7.66
N LYS A 263 14.30 -14.51 6.55
CA LYS A 263 14.69 -15.68 5.72
C LYS A 263 16.01 -16.32 6.16
N HIS A 264 16.78 -15.64 6.96
CA HIS A 264 18.06 -16.08 7.53
C HIS A 264 17.95 -16.31 9.03
#